data_45554a8ca6e35f4f0cfe5eaf32d06df8
#
_entry.id   45554a8ca6e35f4f0cfe5eaf32d06df8
#
_cell.length_a   1.000
_cell.length_b   1.000
_cell.length_c   1.000
_cell.angle_alpha   90.00
_cell.angle_beta   90.00
_cell.angle_gamma   90.00
#
_symmetry.space_group_name_H-M   'P 1'
#
loop_
_entity.id
_entity.type
_entity.pdbx_description
1 polymer ?
#
loop_
_entity_poly.entity_id
_entity_poly.type
_entity_poly.pdbx_seq_one_letter_code
_entity_poly.pdbx_strand_id
1 'polypeptide(L)'
;MHTLIERLEKVTNSKELEEARLNALGKKGVFADKFNQLKNLNGEEKNAFAKEIHHYKQAFEKAFEWKKKAILELELEERLKKEKIDVSLFNAIKTSSSHPLNYTKNKIIEFFTPLGYKLEIGSLVEDDFHNFSALNLPPYHPARDMQDTFYFKDHKLLRTHTSPVQIHTMQEQTPPIKMICLGETFRRDYDLTHTPMFHQIEGLVVDQKGNIRFTHLKGVIEDFLHYFFGGVKLRWRSSFFPFTEPSAEVDISCVFCKQEGCRVCSHTGWLEVLGCGMVNNTVFEAIGYENVSGFAFGMGIERLAMLTCQINDLRSFFETDLRVLESF
;
A
#
# COMPACT_ATOMS: atom_id res chain seq x y z
N MET A 1 45.72 -11.66 -10.56
CA MET A 1 44.69 -11.48 -9.51
C MET A 1 44.99 -10.30 -8.58
N HIS A 2 46.21 -9.98 -8.25
CA HIS A 2 46.57 -8.75 -7.51
C HIS A 2 46.02 -7.46 -8.14
N THR A 3 46.07 -7.35 -9.45
CA THR A 3 45.53 -6.21 -10.23
C THR A 3 44.05 -5.93 -10.05
N LEU A 4 43.24 -6.91 -9.60
CA LEU A 4 41.80 -6.69 -9.31
C LEU A 4 41.62 -5.92 -8.00
N ILE A 5 42.43 -6.21 -6.98
CA ILE A 5 42.38 -5.50 -5.68
C ILE A 5 42.89 -4.08 -5.85
N GLU A 6 44.01 -3.89 -6.60
CA GLU A 6 44.54 -2.55 -6.93
C GLU A 6 43.54 -1.67 -7.71
N ARG A 7 42.69 -2.30 -8.55
CA ARG A 7 41.58 -1.58 -9.22
C ARG A 7 40.49 -1.16 -8.26
N LEU A 8 40.14 -1.99 -7.26
CA LEU A 8 39.19 -1.63 -6.23
C LEU A 8 39.66 -0.40 -5.43
N GLU A 9 40.94 -0.27 -5.14
CA GLU A 9 41.48 0.87 -4.40
C GLU A 9 41.23 2.20 -5.10
N LYS A 10 41.24 2.20 -6.43
CA LYS A 10 41.07 3.40 -7.27
C LYS A 10 39.60 3.79 -7.51
N VAL A 11 38.65 2.96 -7.12
CA VAL A 11 37.21 3.22 -7.28
C VAL A 11 36.79 4.33 -6.35
N THR A 12 35.99 5.27 -6.86
CA THR A 12 35.57 6.48 -6.12
C THR A 12 34.07 6.57 -5.84
N ASN A 13 33.24 5.80 -6.54
CA ASN A 13 31.79 5.86 -6.41
C ASN A 13 31.13 4.48 -6.51
N SER A 14 29.88 4.40 -6.06
CA SER A 14 29.10 3.15 -6.01
C SER A 14 28.91 2.50 -7.38
N LYS A 15 28.84 3.26 -8.47
CA LYS A 15 28.66 2.74 -9.84
C LYS A 15 29.93 2.03 -10.33
N GLU A 16 31.07 2.65 -10.18
CA GLU A 16 32.37 2.04 -10.52
C GLU A 16 32.67 0.80 -9.67
N LEU A 17 32.24 0.83 -8.40
CA LEU A 17 32.38 -0.31 -7.49
C LEU A 17 31.57 -1.52 -7.98
N GLU A 18 30.35 -1.32 -8.43
CA GLU A 18 29.52 -2.39 -8.98
C GLU A 18 30.05 -2.91 -10.31
N GLU A 19 30.59 -2.06 -11.17
CA GLU A 19 31.29 -2.48 -12.39
C GLU A 19 32.51 -3.34 -12.06
N ALA A 20 33.33 -2.96 -11.07
CA ALA A 20 34.45 -3.76 -10.60
C ALA A 20 34.01 -5.12 -10.05
N ARG A 21 32.91 -5.18 -9.32
CA ARG A 21 32.31 -6.42 -8.82
C ARG A 21 31.89 -7.35 -9.97
N LEU A 22 31.18 -6.82 -10.96
CA LEU A 22 30.71 -7.58 -12.11
C LEU A 22 31.88 -8.12 -12.94
N ASN A 23 32.94 -7.32 -13.13
CA ASN A 23 34.16 -7.72 -13.84
C ASN A 23 34.92 -8.83 -13.10
N ALA A 24 34.89 -8.86 -11.78
CA ALA A 24 35.55 -9.90 -10.99
C ALA A 24 34.70 -11.14 -10.80
N LEU A 25 33.46 -10.96 -10.25
CA LEU A 25 32.60 -12.03 -9.75
C LEU A 25 31.43 -12.37 -10.68
N GLY A 26 31.20 -11.59 -11.74
CA GLY A 26 30.10 -11.83 -12.69
C GLY A 26 30.23 -13.15 -13.44
N LYS A 27 29.17 -13.58 -14.13
CA LYS A 27 29.14 -14.84 -14.92
C LYS A 27 30.25 -14.94 -15.98
N LYS A 28 30.71 -13.81 -16.50
CA LYS A 28 31.83 -13.67 -17.43
C LYS A 28 33.01 -12.95 -16.77
N GLY A 29 33.11 -12.96 -15.47
CA GLY A 29 34.16 -12.30 -14.72
C GLY A 29 35.43 -13.15 -14.61
N VAL A 30 36.52 -12.49 -14.19
CA VAL A 30 37.85 -13.09 -14.11
C VAL A 30 37.87 -14.36 -13.25
N PHE A 31 37.14 -14.41 -12.16
CA PHE A 31 37.05 -15.62 -11.31
C PHE A 31 36.29 -16.76 -12.01
N ALA A 32 35.21 -16.48 -12.76
CA ALA A 32 34.49 -17.47 -13.53
C ALA A 32 35.40 -18.10 -14.61
N ASP A 33 36.18 -17.30 -15.32
CA ASP A 33 37.17 -17.77 -16.32
C ASP A 33 38.26 -18.65 -15.69
N LYS A 34 38.74 -18.25 -14.51
CA LYS A 34 39.71 -19.05 -13.77
C LYS A 34 39.15 -20.37 -13.28
N PHE A 35 37.92 -20.40 -12.81
CA PHE A 35 37.24 -21.66 -12.47
C PHE A 35 37.00 -22.56 -13.69
N ASN A 36 36.75 -22.01 -14.86
CA ASN A 36 36.64 -22.78 -16.09
C ASN A 36 37.98 -23.42 -16.48
N GLN A 37 39.12 -22.77 -16.24
CA GLN A 37 40.45 -23.34 -16.50
C GLN A 37 40.73 -24.57 -15.63
N LEU A 38 40.12 -24.72 -14.45
CA LEU A 38 40.23 -25.93 -13.63
C LEU A 38 39.76 -27.22 -14.32
N LYS A 39 38.90 -27.10 -15.35
CA LYS A 39 38.43 -28.28 -16.12
C LYS A 39 39.56 -28.94 -16.91
N ASN A 40 40.59 -28.22 -17.22
CA ASN A 40 41.72 -28.65 -18.03
C ASN A 40 42.92 -29.16 -17.21
N LEU A 41 42.81 -29.14 -15.86
CA LEU A 41 43.86 -29.55 -14.93
C LEU A 41 43.48 -30.86 -14.23
N ASN A 42 44.47 -31.71 -13.96
CA ASN A 42 44.27 -33.01 -13.30
C ASN A 42 45.08 -33.13 -11.99
N GLY A 43 44.62 -33.97 -11.05
CA GLY A 43 45.36 -34.38 -9.85
C GLY A 43 45.65 -33.24 -8.84
N GLU A 44 46.87 -33.24 -8.32
CA GLU A 44 47.29 -32.31 -7.26
C GLU A 44 47.35 -30.86 -7.74
N GLU A 45 47.69 -30.60 -8.99
CA GLU A 45 47.73 -29.26 -9.60
C GLU A 45 46.34 -28.59 -9.60
N LYS A 46 45.26 -29.36 -9.84
CA LYS A 46 43.91 -28.86 -9.80
C LYS A 46 43.50 -28.42 -8.37
N ASN A 47 43.90 -29.19 -7.37
CA ASN A 47 43.61 -28.88 -5.97
C ASN A 47 44.39 -27.65 -5.49
N ALA A 48 45.64 -27.52 -5.87
CA ALA A 48 46.47 -26.35 -5.55
C ALA A 48 45.92 -25.08 -6.18
N PHE A 49 45.61 -25.12 -7.48
CA PHE A 49 45.05 -23.99 -8.22
C PHE A 49 43.64 -23.61 -7.73
N ALA A 50 42.81 -24.58 -7.35
CA ALA A 50 41.50 -24.29 -6.75
C ALA A 50 41.61 -23.56 -5.39
N LYS A 51 42.54 -23.98 -4.54
CA LYS A 51 42.83 -23.29 -3.24
C LYS A 51 43.29 -21.86 -3.47
N GLU A 52 44.16 -21.67 -4.46
CA GLU A 52 44.67 -20.34 -4.82
C GLU A 52 43.55 -19.42 -5.31
N ILE A 53 42.66 -19.87 -6.21
CA ILE A 53 41.51 -19.11 -6.68
C ILE A 53 40.61 -18.75 -5.53
N HIS A 54 40.27 -19.70 -4.64
CA HIS A 54 39.47 -19.44 -3.45
C HIS A 54 40.07 -18.41 -2.51
N HIS A 55 41.39 -18.48 -2.28
CA HIS A 55 42.07 -17.52 -1.44
C HIS A 55 42.01 -16.10 -2.03
N TYR A 56 42.24 -15.93 -3.32
CA TYR A 56 42.15 -14.62 -3.95
C TYR A 56 40.73 -14.11 -4.06
N LYS A 57 39.73 -14.99 -4.24
CA LYS A 57 38.33 -14.63 -4.23
C LYS A 57 37.92 -14.09 -2.87
N GLN A 58 38.30 -14.77 -1.80
CA GLN A 58 37.97 -14.32 -0.42
C GLN A 58 38.70 -12.99 -0.11
N ALA A 59 39.93 -12.82 -0.55
CA ALA A 59 40.65 -11.56 -0.39
C ALA A 59 39.95 -10.41 -1.13
N PHE A 60 39.51 -10.66 -2.37
CA PHE A 60 38.75 -9.69 -3.16
C PHE A 60 37.40 -9.33 -2.50
N GLU A 61 36.66 -10.33 -2.04
CA GLU A 61 35.38 -10.10 -1.37
C GLU A 61 35.53 -9.26 -0.09
N LYS A 62 36.56 -9.52 0.72
CA LYS A 62 36.89 -8.70 1.90
C LYS A 62 37.25 -7.26 1.51
N ALA A 63 38.09 -7.09 0.52
CA ALA A 63 38.48 -5.77 0.04
C ALA A 63 37.29 -5.01 -0.57
N PHE A 64 36.42 -5.70 -1.27
CA PHE A 64 35.19 -5.14 -1.83
C PHE A 64 34.24 -4.64 -0.73
N GLU A 65 33.94 -5.45 0.30
CA GLU A 65 33.06 -5.03 1.40
C GLU A 65 33.64 -3.85 2.19
N TRP A 66 34.93 -3.86 2.42
CA TRP A 66 35.60 -2.71 3.05
C TRP A 66 35.45 -1.43 2.22
N LYS A 67 35.75 -1.51 0.92
CA LYS A 67 35.66 -0.37 0.00
C LYS A 67 34.23 0.13 -0.16
N LYS A 68 33.24 -0.79 -0.22
CA LYS A 68 31.82 -0.49 -0.27
C LYS A 68 31.38 0.33 0.94
N LYS A 69 31.80 -0.08 2.14
CA LYS A 69 31.50 0.66 3.36
C LYS A 69 32.08 2.07 3.32
N ALA A 70 33.36 2.21 2.92
CA ALA A 70 34.01 3.51 2.81
C ALA A 70 33.36 4.44 1.79
N ILE A 71 32.94 3.93 0.61
CA ILE A 71 32.24 4.73 -0.40
C ILE A 71 30.86 5.16 0.11
N LEU A 72 30.10 4.26 0.74
CA LEU A 72 28.77 4.61 1.30
C LEU A 72 28.88 5.68 2.39
N GLU A 73 29.91 5.61 3.24
CA GLU A 73 30.17 6.64 4.24
C GLU A 73 30.49 8.00 3.60
N LEU A 74 31.32 8.03 2.55
CA LEU A 74 31.63 9.27 1.82
C LEU A 74 30.41 9.85 1.10
N GLU A 75 29.65 9.01 0.40
CA GLU A 75 28.42 9.44 -0.28
C GLU A 75 27.38 9.97 0.72
N LEU A 76 27.29 9.34 1.90
CA LEU A 76 26.43 9.81 3.00
C LEU A 76 26.91 11.17 3.55
N GLU A 77 28.22 11.34 3.80
CA GLU A 77 28.76 12.61 4.27
C GLU A 77 28.55 13.75 3.26
N GLU A 78 28.74 13.48 1.97
CA GLU A 78 28.49 14.47 0.92
C GLU A 78 27.00 14.85 0.86
N ARG A 79 26.11 13.87 1.00
CA ARG A 79 24.68 14.12 1.06
C ARG A 79 24.31 14.94 2.28
N LEU A 80 24.81 14.59 3.46
CA LEU A 80 24.56 15.33 4.69
C LEU A 80 25.10 16.77 4.63
N LYS A 81 26.24 16.99 3.97
CA LYS A 81 26.78 18.35 3.73
C LYS A 81 25.85 19.18 2.83
N LYS A 82 25.26 18.57 1.79
CA LYS A 82 24.34 19.25 0.87
C LYS A 82 22.97 19.52 1.53
N GLU A 83 22.53 18.61 2.42
CA GLU A 83 21.28 18.71 3.16
C GLU A 83 21.39 19.54 4.44
N LYS A 84 22.58 20.09 4.75
CA LYS A 84 22.79 20.92 5.95
C LYS A 84 21.96 22.19 5.88
N ILE A 85 20.97 22.28 6.76
CA ILE A 85 20.12 23.46 6.94
C ILE A 85 20.65 24.26 8.13
N ASP A 86 20.80 25.56 7.95
CA ASP A 86 21.13 26.46 9.07
C ASP A 86 19.89 26.68 9.94
N VAL A 87 19.82 25.92 11.03
CA VAL A 87 18.70 26.00 11.98
C VAL A 87 18.70 27.30 12.81
N SER A 88 19.78 28.08 12.81
CA SER A 88 19.87 29.37 13.54
C SER A 88 18.97 30.44 12.92
N LEU A 89 18.63 30.30 11.64
CA LEU A 89 17.72 31.21 10.92
C LEU A 89 16.24 30.78 11.02
N PHE A 90 15.94 29.72 11.77
CA PHE A 90 14.58 29.20 11.91
C PHE A 90 13.78 30.02 12.90
N ASN A 91 13.33 31.20 12.46
CA ASN A 91 12.55 32.16 13.30
C ASN A 91 11.03 32.13 13.03
N ALA A 92 10.53 31.26 12.19
CA ALA A 92 9.10 31.16 11.94
C ALA A 92 8.59 29.80 12.45
N ILE A 93 7.76 29.84 13.49
CA ILE A 93 6.78 28.79 13.71
C ILE A 93 5.91 28.79 12.45
N LYS A 94 6.25 27.96 11.47
CA LYS A 94 5.32 27.71 10.38
C LYS A 94 4.07 27.12 11.01
N THR A 95 2.93 27.72 10.74
CA THR A 95 1.64 27.10 11.03
C THR A 95 1.69 25.68 10.49
N SER A 96 1.49 24.69 11.36
CA SER A 96 1.54 23.27 10.97
C SER A 96 0.55 23.03 9.83
N SER A 97 1.00 22.43 8.74
CA SER A 97 0.11 21.90 7.72
C SER A 97 -0.68 20.71 8.29
N SER A 98 -1.89 20.53 7.82
CA SER A 98 -2.68 19.36 8.19
C SER A 98 -2.05 18.10 7.61
N HIS A 99 -1.94 17.03 8.41
CA HIS A 99 -1.46 15.73 7.90
C HIS A 99 -2.28 15.30 6.68
N PRO A 100 -1.67 14.79 5.59
CA PRO A 100 -2.37 14.43 4.35
C PRO A 100 -3.57 13.50 4.54
N LEU A 101 -3.46 12.54 5.46
CA LEU A 101 -4.60 11.66 5.78
C LEU A 101 -5.76 12.44 6.42
N ASN A 102 -5.49 13.40 7.30
CA ASN A 102 -6.53 14.22 7.91
C ASN A 102 -7.17 15.16 6.88
N TYR A 103 -6.38 15.76 6.00
CA TYR A 103 -6.90 16.53 4.87
C TYR A 103 -7.84 15.68 3.99
N THR A 104 -7.39 14.46 3.63
CA THR A 104 -8.19 13.51 2.84
C THR A 104 -9.48 13.12 3.56
N LYS A 105 -9.41 12.76 4.86
CA LYS A 105 -10.59 12.44 5.69
C LYS A 105 -11.60 13.59 5.69
N ASN A 106 -11.14 14.81 5.96
CA ASN A 106 -12.01 16.00 6.01
C ASN A 106 -12.69 16.26 4.66
N LYS A 107 -11.94 16.19 3.56
CA LYS A 107 -12.48 16.36 2.22
C LYS A 107 -13.56 15.32 1.88
N ILE A 108 -13.42 14.09 2.35
CA ILE A 108 -14.44 13.04 2.20
C ILE A 108 -15.69 13.39 3.01
N ILE A 109 -15.53 13.77 4.29
CA ILE A 109 -16.66 14.14 5.17
C ILE A 109 -17.41 15.34 4.62
N GLU A 110 -16.69 16.36 4.11
CA GLU A 110 -17.28 17.54 3.48
C GLU A 110 -18.14 17.22 2.25
N PHE A 111 -17.82 16.16 1.51
CA PHE A 111 -18.66 15.72 0.39
C PHE A 111 -19.93 14.99 0.85
N PHE A 112 -19.78 14.01 1.75
CA PHE A 112 -20.89 13.11 2.09
C PHE A 112 -21.89 13.72 3.09
N THR A 113 -21.43 14.56 4.04
CA THR A 113 -22.31 15.14 5.07
C THR A 113 -23.46 15.97 4.49
N PRO A 114 -23.25 16.88 3.53
CA PRO A 114 -24.33 17.64 2.92
C PRO A 114 -25.34 16.79 2.13
N LEU A 115 -24.93 15.59 1.69
CA LEU A 115 -25.82 14.63 1.05
C LEU A 115 -26.66 13.82 2.05
N GLY A 116 -26.57 14.12 3.34
CA GLY A 116 -27.33 13.50 4.41
C GLY A 116 -26.73 12.20 4.95
N TYR A 117 -25.46 11.92 4.66
CA TYR A 117 -24.75 10.80 5.30
C TYR A 117 -24.31 11.19 6.72
N LYS A 118 -24.60 10.32 7.66
CA LYS A 118 -24.12 10.44 9.05
C LYS A 118 -22.73 9.80 9.16
N LEU A 119 -21.84 10.45 9.90
CA LEU A 119 -20.57 9.88 10.26
C LEU A 119 -20.75 8.97 11.47
N GLU A 120 -20.54 7.67 11.28
CA GLU A 120 -20.62 6.65 12.33
C GLU A 120 -19.20 6.20 12.70
N ILE A 121 -19.00 5.93 14.00
CA ILE A 121 -17.72 5.49 14.55
C ILE A 121 -17.93 4.15 15.24
N GLY A 122 -17.01 3.21 15.06
CA GLY A 122 -17.11 1.89 15.66
C GLY A 122 -15.84 1.45 16.38
N SER A 123 -15.96 0.35 17.09
CA SER A 123 -14.85 -0.29 17.81
C SER A 123 -13.77 -0.79 16.85
N LEU A 124 -12.52 -0.74 17.30
CA LEU A 124 -11.38 -1.39 16.61
C LEU A 124 -11.33 -2.90 16.90
N VAL A 125 -11.86 -3.30 18.04
CA VAL A 125 -11.91 -4.70 18.48
C VAL A 125 -13.32 -5.24 18.25
N GLU A 126 -13.40 -6.28 17.45
CA GLU A 126 -14.65 -6.87 16.99
C GLU A 126 -14.72 -8.36 17.30
N ASP A 127 -15.90 -8.91 17.18
CA ASP A 127 -16.11 -10.34 17.16
C ASP A 127 -16.19 -10.90 15.73
N ASP A 128 -16.21 -12.22 15.65
CA ASP A 128 -16.29 -12.94 14.39
C ASP A 128 -17.61 -12.69 13.63
N PHE A 129 -18.70 -12.51 14.34
CA PHE A 129 -20.00 -12.29 13.73
C PHE A 129 -20.03 -10.98 12.93
N HIS A 130 -19.66 -9.87 13.56
CA HIS A 130 -19.73 -8.54 12.94
C HIS A 130 -18.67 -8.36 11.86
N ASN A 131 -17.45 -8.95 12.06
CA ASN A 131 -16.37 -8.76 11.10
C ASN A 131 -16.45 -9.70 9.89
N PHE A 132 -17.14 -10.86 10.00
CA PHE A 132 -17.17 -11.85 8.95
C PHE A 132 -18.57 -12.46 8.69
N SER A 133 -19.18 -13.12 9.68
CA SER A 133 -20.33 -13.98 9.41
C SER A 133 -21.56 -13.19 8.95
N ALA A 134 -21.85 -12.04 9.55
CA ALA A 134 -22.93 -11.14 9.13
C ALA A 134 -22.70 -10.51 7.75
N LEU A 135 -21.45 -10.51 7.27
CA LEU A 135 -21.05 -10.03 5.96
C LEU A 135 -20.97 -11.15 4.90
N ASN A 136 -21.67 -12.25 5.12
CA ASN A 136 -21.68 -13.40 4.22
C ASN A 136 -20.29 -14.04 4.02
N LEU A 137 -19.45 -14.00 5.05
CA LEU A 137 -18.13 -14.61 5.12
C LEU A 137 -18.10 -15.75 6.15
N PRO A 138 -18.63 -16.95 5.84
CA PRO A 138 -18.62 -18.07 6.77
C PRO A 138 -17.20 -18.59 7.04
N PRO A 139 -16.96 -19.39 8.11
CA PRO A 139 -15.63 -19.84 8.51
C PRO A 139 -14.80 -20.54 7.42
N TYR A 140 -15.47 -21.23 6.52
CA TYR A 140 -14.86 -21.98 5.41
C TYR A 140 -14.76 -21.17 4.09
N HIS A 141 -15.14 -19.90 4.09
CA HIS A 141 -15.09 -19.09 2.88
C HIS A 141 -13.63 -18.72 2.51
N PRO A 142 -13.18 -19.00 1.26
CA PRO A 142 -11.78 -18.77 0.87
C PRO A 142 -11.32 -17.31 1.06
N ALA A 143 -12.20 -16.33 0.84
CA ALA A 143 -11.86 -14.92 1.03
C ALA A 143 -11.55 -14.55 2.50
N ARG A 144 -11.95 -15.40 3.48
CA ARG A 144 -11.66 -15.22 4.90
C ARG A 144 -10.22 -15.59 5.24
N ASP A 145 -9.69 -16.65 4.61
CA ASP A 145 -8.32 -17.10 4.80
C ASP A 145 -7.29 -16.11 4.23
N MET A 146 -7.69 -15.31 3.25
CA MET A 146 -6.84 -14.30 2.61
C MET A 146 -6.67 -13.03 3.46
N GLN A 147 -7.46 -12.89 4.51
CA GLN A 147 -7.39 -11.76 5.42
C GLN A 147 -6.54 -12.13 6.62
N ASP A 148 -5.25 -11.90 6.56
CA ASP A 148 -4.31 -12.07 7.67
C ASP A 148 -4.77 -11.26 8.90
N THR A 149 -5.61 -11.87 9.71
CA THR A 149 -6.33 -11.22 10.82
C THR A 149 -5.53 -11.29 12.11
N PHE A 150 -5.54 -10.22 12.90
CA PHE A 150 -5.00 -10.21 14.25
C PHE A 150 -6.07 -10.67 15.25
N TYR A 151 -5.92 -11.87 15.80
CA TYR A 151 -6.82 -12.43 16.79
C TYR A 151 -6.27 -12.26 18.22
N PHE A 152 -7.17 -11.98 19.16
CA PHE A 152 -6.92 -12.03 20.58
C PHE A 152 -7.21 -13.43 21.15
N LYS A 153 -6.78 -13.69 22.38
CA LYS A 153 -6.96 -15.01 23.04
C LYS A 153 -8.44 -15.36 23.31
N ASP A 154 -9.30 -14.37 23.43
CA ASP A 154 -10.73 -14.48 23.72
C ASP A 154 -11.63 -14.54 22.46
N HIS A 155 -11.09 -14.94 21.32
CA HIS A 155 -11.75 -15.01 20.02
C HIS A 155 -12.20 -13.67 19.44
N LYS A 156 -11.83 -12.55 20.05
CA LYS A 156 -11.95 -11.23 19.47
C LYS A 156 -10.83 -11.00 18.46
N LEU A 157 -11.02 -9.99 17.63
CA LEU A 157 -10.06 -9.64 16.58
C LEU A 157 -9.96 -8.12 16.40
N LEU A 158 -8.88 -7.66 15.79
CA LEU A 158 -8.82 -6.32 15.24
C LEU A 158 -9.54 -6.33 13.88
N ARG A 159 -10.48 -5.39 13.70
CA ARG A 159 -11.28 -5.34 12.47
C ARG A 159 -10.41 -5.23 11.21
N THR A 160 -10.74 -6.03 10.20
CA THR A 160 -9.99 -6.09 8.93
C THR A 160 -10.50 -5.10 7.88
N HIS A 161 -11.64 -4.50 8.14
CA HIS A 161 -12.34 -3.46 7.37
C HIS A 161 -13.28 -2.69 8.29
N THR A 162 -13.88 -1.62 7.81
CA THR A 162 -14.82 -0.82 8.59
C THR A 162 -16.27 -1.31 8.50
N SER A 163 -16.55 -2.38 7.73
CA SER A 163 -17.90 -2.94 7.56
C SER A 163 -18.62 -3.38 8.85
N PRO A 164 -17.92 -3.79 9.94
CA PRO A 164 -18.60 -4.04 11.22
C PRO A 164 -19.47 -2.87 11.70
N VAL A 165 -19.01 -1.63 11.43
CA VAL A 165 -19.78 -0.43 11.80
C VAL A 165 -21.12 -0.37 11.05
N GLN A 166 -21.15 -0.84 9.80
CA GLN A 166 -22.40 -0.95 9.03
C GLN A 166 -23.36 -1.94 9.67
N ILE A 167 -22.87 -3.09 10.13
CA ILE A 167 -23.67 -4.12 10.80
C ILE A 167 -24.23 -3.57 12.12
N HIS A 168 -23.39 -2.97 12.98
CA HIS A 168 -23.82 -2.34 14.23
C HIS A 168 -24.88 -1.26 13.98
N THR A 169 -24.64 -0.37 13.00
CA THR A 169 -25.60 0.69 12.65
C THR A 169 -26.94 0.11 12.22
N MET A 170 -26.96 -0.95 11.42
CA MET A 170 -28.20 -1.61 10.99
C MET A 170 -28.90 -2.35 12.13
N GLN A 171 -28.18 -2.84 13.15
CA GLN A 171 -28.82 -3.43 14.35
C GLN A 171 -29.42 -2.38 15.26
N GLU A 172 -28.89 -1.18 15.31
CA GLU A 172 -29.32 -0.09 16.19
C GLU A 172 -30.38 0.82 15.57
N GLN A 173 -30.44 0.92 14.25
CA GLN A 173 -31.30 1.86 13.52
C GLN A 173 -32.21 1.11 12.54
N THR A 174 -33.31 1.71 12.19
CA THR A 174 -34.21 1.21 11.12
C THR A 174 -34.03 2.05 9.85
N PRO A 175 -34.21 1.45 8.64
CA PRO A 175 -34.21 2.21 7.39
C PRO A 175 -35.26 3.36 7.40
N PRO A 176 -34.95 4.52 6.74
CA PRO A 176 -33.82 4.73 5.85
C PRO A 176 -32.51 5.03 6.59
N ILE A 177 -31.42 4.40 6.15
CA ILE A 177 -30.06 4.60 6.67
C ILE A 177 -29.19 5.20 5.56
N LYS A 178 -28.42 6.23 5.91
CA LYS A 178 -27.34 6.81 5.11
C LYS A 178 -26.17 7.09 6.03
N MET A 179 -25.08 6.34 5.87
CA MET A 179 -23.91 6.52 6.74
C MET A 179 -22.60 6.40 5.97
N ILE A 180 -21.58 7.04 6.50
CA ILE A 180 -20.18 6.75 6.23
C ILE A 180 -19.49 6.40 7.54
N CYS A 181 -18.51 5.51 7.49
CA CYS A 181 -17.60 5.25 8.59
C CYS A 181 -16.15 5.38 8.10
N LEU A 182 -15.33 6.04 8.91
CA LEU A 182 -13.91 6.21 8.66
C LEU A 182 -13.15 5.68 9.88
N GLY A 183 -12.09 4.94 9.64
CA GLY A 183 -11.27 4.47 10.76
C GLY A 183 -10.16 3.53 10.34
N GLU A 184 -9.38 3.19 11.34
CA GLU A 184 -8.26 2.27 11.25
C GLU A 184 -8.78 0.85 11.03
N THR A 185 -8.07 0.10 10.20
CA THR A 185 -8.25 -1.32 9.92
C THR A 185 -6.92 -2.04 9.98
N PHE A 186 -6.93 -3.35 10.24
CA PHE A 186 -5.72 -4.08 10.56
C PHE A 186 -5.64 -5.38 9.77
N ARG A 187 -4.50 -5.60 9.09
CA ARG A 187 -4.19 -6.84 8.36
C ARG A 187 -2.74 -7.21 8.59
N ARG A 188 -2.43 -8.50 8.65
CA ARG A 188 -1.05 -8.99 8.85
C ARG A 188 -0.25 -8.94 7.55
N ASP A 189 -0.36 -7.85 6.83
CA ASP A 189 0.29 -7.63 5.55
C ASP A 189 1.28 -6.46 5.67
N TYR A 190 2.48 -6.61 5.11
CA TYR A 190 3.52 -5.59 5.18
C TYR A 190 4.43 -5.63 3.97
N ASP A 191 4.26 -4.66 3.06
CA ASP A 191 5.14 -4.43 1.92
C ASP A 191 5.24 -2.92 1.57
N LEU A 192 5.70 -2.58 0.38
CA LEU A 192 5.81 -1.18 -0.07
C LEU A 192 4.44 -0.47 -0.23
N THR A 193 3.38 -1.24 -0.35
CA THR A 193 2.01 -0.78 -0.63
C THR A 193 1.02 -1.14 0.47
N HIS A 194 1.44 -1.94 1.46
CA HIS A 194 0.63 -2.41 2.57
C HIS A 194 1.31 -2.18 3.90
N THR A 195 0.54 -1.76 4.88
CA THR A 195 0.95 -1.62 6.28
C THR A 195 0.00 -2.41 7.17
N PRO A 196 0.47 -2.92 8.34
CA PRO A 196 -0.38 -3.67 9.27
C PRO A 196 -1.60 -2.89 9.78
N MET A 197 -1.53 -1.58 9.76
CA MET A 197 -2.62 -0.66 10.06
C MET A 197 -2.75 0.35 8.92
N PHE A 198 -3.96 0.53 8.42
CA PHE A 198 -4.30 1.54 7.42
C PHE A 198 -5.71 2.07 7.69
N HIS A 199 -6.09 3.14 7.00
CA HIS A 199 -7.42 3.74 7.16
C HIS A 199 -8.31 3.40 5.99
N GLN A 200 -9.55 3.10 6.31
CA GLN A 200 -10.59 2.82 5.33
C GLN A 200 -11.78 3.74 5.55
N ILE A 201 -12.43 4.13 4.47
CA ILE A 201 -13.79 4.67 4.49
C ILE A 201 -14.71 3.67 3.84
N GLU A 202 -15.86 3.46 4.45
CA GLU A 202 -16.98 2.76 3.84
C GLU A 202 -18.26 3.59 3.97
N GLY A 203 -19.16 3.42 3.02
CA GLY A 203 -20.48 4.03 3.04
C GLY A 203 -21.55 3.00 2.82
N LEU A 204 -22.70 3.22 3.47
CA LEU A 204 -23.89 2.39 3.38
C LEU A 204 -25.13 3.25 3.19
N VAL A 205 -25.98 2.84 2.27
CA VAL A 205 -27.33 3.37 2.12
C VAL A 205 -28.30 2.20 2.11
N VAL A 206 -29.32 2.23 2.97
CA VAL A 206 -30.38 1.23 3.03
C VAL A 206 -31.72 1.93 3.09
N ASP A 207 -32.68 1.44 2.31
CA ASP A 207 -34.07 1.92 2.31
C ASP A 207 -35.01 0.76 1.94
N GLN A 208 -36.30 1.02 1.89
CA GLN A 208 -37.29 0.04 1.45
C GLN A 208 -36.99 -0.51 0.07
N LYS A 209 -37.34 -1.76 -0.16
CA LYS A 209 -37.10 -2.45 -1.43
C LYS A 209 -37.65 -1.67 -2.62
N GLY A 210 -36.77 -1.47 -3.60
CA GLY A 210 -37.09 -0.73 -4.81
C GLY A 210 -36.70 0.77 -4.78
N ASN A 211 -36.53 1.38 -3.60
CA ASN A 211 -36.10 2.77 -3.49
C ASN A 211 -34.62 2.95 -3.84
N ILE A 212 -33.77 1.95 -3.54
CA ILE A 212 -32.34 1.99 -3.83
C ILE A 212 -32.02 1.06 -5.01
N ARG A 213 -31.26 1.58 -5.96
CA ARG A 213 -30.84 0.89 -7.19
C ARG A 213 -29.35 1.11 -7.45
N PHE A 214 -28.74 0.24 -8.24
CA PHE A 214 -27.33 0.36 -8.64
C PHE A 214 -27.02 1.71 -9.31
N THR A 215 -27.98 2.31 -10.02
CA THR A 215 -27.83 3.65 -10.62
C THR A 215 -27.64 4.75 -9.61
N HIS A 216 -28.23 4.64 -8.40
CA HIS A 216 -28.02 5.59 -7.30
C HIS A 216 -26.60 5.48 -6.77
N LEU A 217 -26.10 4.24 -6.55
CA LEU A 217 -24.70 4.00 -6.19
C LEU A 217 -23.76 4.61 -7.24
N LYS A 218 -24.05 4.34 -8.53
CA LYS A 218 -23.23 4.86 -9.62
C LYS A 218 -23.15 6.39 -9.60
N GLY A 219 -24.27 7.07 -9.47
CA GLY A 219 -24.31 8.54 -9.40
C GLY A 219 -23.50 9.10 -8.24
N VAL A 220 -23.70 8.56 -7.02
CA VAL A 220 -22.96 9.01 -5.82
C VAL A 220 -21.45 8.82 -5.98
N ILE A 221 -21.02 7.68 -6.51
CA ILE A 221 -19.59 7.39 -6.70
C ILE A 221 -18.98 8.27 -7.80
N GLU A 222 -19.67 8.46 -8.92
CA GLU A 222 -19.20 9.35 -10.00
C GLU A 222 -19.07 10.79 -9.51
N ASP A 223 -20.06 11.31 -8.80
CA ASP A 223 -20.03 12.66 -8.23
C ASP A 223 -18.89 12.81 -7.21
N PHE A 224 -18.71 11.81 -6.34
CA PHE A 224 -17.62 11.81 -5.35
C PHE A 224 -16.24 11.83 -6.04
N LEU A 225 -16.01 10.97 -7.01
CA LEU A 225 -14.70 10.86 -7.66
C LEU A 225 -14.39 12.12 -8.50
N HIS A 226 -15.40 12.75 -9.12
CA HIS A 226 -15.23 14.02 -9.80
C HIS A 226 -14.97 15.19 -8.82
N TYR A 227 -15.67 15.21 -7.67
CA TYR A 227 -15.37 16.17 -6.60
C TYR A 227 -13.94 16.02 -6.07
N PHE A 228 -13.51 14.76 -5.89
CA PHE A 228 -12.23 14.46 -5.23
C PHE A 228 -11.03 14.66 -6.15
N PHE A 229 -11.09 14.17 -7.39
CA PHE A 229 -9.99 14.15 -8.35
C PHE A 229 -10.15 15.12 -9.52
N GLY A 230 -11.28 15.81 -9.63
CA GLY A 230 -11.58 16.69 -10.77
C GLY A 230 -11.98 15.91 -12.04
N GLY A 231 -11.51 16.36 -13.19
CA GLY A 231 -11.91 15.84 -14.51
C GLY A 231 -11.30 14.49 -14.89
N VAL A 232 -11.35 13.49 -14.01
CA VAL A 232 -10.90 12.11 -14.32
C VAL A 232 -11.96 11.33 -15.09
N LYS A 233 -11.53 10.41 -15.95
CA LYS A 233 -12.41 9.42 -16.57
C LYS A 233 -12.58 8.25 -15.63
N LEU A 234 -13.78 7.67 -15.60
CA LEU A 234 -14.13 6.55 -14.75
C LEU A 234 -14.32 5.28 -15.59
N ARG A 235 -13.88 4.15 -15.05
CA ARG A 235 -14.10 2.83 -15.63
C ARG A 235 -14.67 1.92 -14.57
N TRP A 236 -15.86 1.38 -14.85
CA TRP A 236 -16.52 0.40 -14.02
C TRP A 236 -16.18 -0.99 -14.49
N ARG A 237 -15.75 -1.85 -13.58
CA ARG A 237 -15.49 -3.27 -13.83
C ARG A 237 -16.38 -4.12 -12.95
N SER A 238 -16.96 -5.17 -13.47
CA SER A 238 -17.63 -6.18 -12.63
C SER A 238 -16.60 -6.84 -11.72
N SER A 239 -17.01 -7.07 -10.46
CA SER A 239 -16.19 -7.72 -9.43
C SER A 239 -17.03 -8.65 -8.60
N PHE A 240 -16.44 -9.30 -7.62
CA PHE A 240 -17.11 -10.15 -6.67
C PHE A 240 -16.69 -9.82 -5.24
N PHE A 241 -17.67 -9.50 -4.40
CA PHE A 241 -17.50 -9.40 -2.96
C PHE A 241 -18.61 -10.20 -2.29
N PRO A 242 -18.34 -10.99 -1.22
CA PRO A 242 -19.36 -11.84 -0.59
C PRO A 242 -20.56 -11.08 -0.06
N PHE A 243 -20.38 -9.84 0.36
CA PHE A 243 -21.38 -8.97 0.98
C PHE A 243 -22.13 -8.06 0.00
N THR A 244 -21.81 -8.10 -1.30
CA THR A 244 -22.51 -7.32 -2.34
C THR A 244 -22.79 -8.13 -3.59
N GLU A 245 -23.98 -7.88 -4.22
CA GLU A 245 -24.41 -8.48 -5.49
C GLU A 245 -25.46 -7.59 -6.17
N PRO A 246 -25.19 -7.06 -7.40
CA PRO A 246 -23.94 -7.11 -8.11
C PRO A 246 -22.83 -6.27 -7.45
N SER A 247 -21.59 -6.69 -7.66
CA SER A 247 -20.41 -5.99 -7.19
C SER A 247 -19.65 -5.34 -8.34
N ALA A 248 -18.98 -4.24 -8.08
CA ALA A 248 -18.15 -3.54 -9.03
C ALA A 248 -16.89 -2.95 -8.37
N GLU A 249 -15.85 -2.81 -9.15
CA GLU A 249 -14.67 -2.00 -8.85
C GLU A 249 -14.65 -0.78 -9.77
N VAL A 250 -14.17 0.34 -9.25
CA VAL A 250 -14.09 1.59 -9.99
C VAL A 250 -12.66 2.05 -10.10
N ASP A 251 -12.25 2.27 -11.34
CA ASP A 251 -10.94 2.82 -11.67
C ASP A 251 -11.10 4.26 -12.16
N ILE A 252 -10.11 5.10 -11.84
CA ILE A 252 -9.95 6.42 -12.44
C ILE A 252 -8.85 6.41 -13.49
N SER A 253 -8.94 7.30 -14.47
CA SER A 253 -7.81 7.56 -15.36
C SER A 253 -6.60 7.99 -14.55
N CYS A 254 -5.42 7.46 -14.88
CA CYS A 254 -4.20 7.72 -14.11
C CYS A 254 -3.91 9.23 -14.01
N VAL A 255 -3.89 9.76 -12.80
CA VAL A 255 -3.65 11.18 -12.52
C VAL A 255 -2.21 11.62 -12.83
N PHE A 256 -1.27 10.67 -12.91
CA PHE A 256 0.15 10.94 -13.19
C PHE A 256 0.45 10.99 -14.68
N CYS A 257 -0.04 10.06 -15.48
CA CYS A 257 0.31 9.93 -16.89
C CYS A 257 -0.85 10.23 -17.86
N LYS A 258 -2.00 10.67 -17.35
CA LYS A 258 -3.18 11.02 -18.17
C LYS A 258 -3.55 9.93 -19.19
N GLN A 259 -3.45 8.67 -18.78
CA GLN A 259 -3.74 7.45 -19.57
C GLN A 259 -2.63 7.00 -20.55
N GLU A 260 -1.49 7.67 -20.64
CA GLU A 260 -0.37 7.24 -21.51
C GLU A 260 0.32 5.95 -21.02
N GLY A 261 0.11 5.59 -19.78
CA GLY A 261 0.74 4.44 -19.12
C GLY A 261 2.05 4.83 -18.43
N CYS A 262 2.16 4.52 -17.14
CA CYS A 262 3.37 4.75 -16.34
C CYS A 262 3.56 3.64 -15.32
N ARG A 263 4.67 3.67 -14.60
CA ARG A 263 4.98 2.69 -13.56
C ARG A 263 3.92 2.62 -12.46
N VAL A 264 3.32 3.76 -12.08
CA VAL A 264 2.31 3.84 -11.02
C VAL A 264 1.02 3.10 -11.39
N CYS A 265 0.59 3.19 -12.63
CA CYS A 265 -0.59 2.48 -13.15
C CYS A 265 -0.23 1.14 -13.82
N SER A 266 0.98 0.61 -13.63
CA SER A 266 1.46 -0.62 -14.29
C SER A 266 1.25 -0.59 -15.80
N HIS A 267 1.46 0.57 -16.41
CA HIS A 267 1.29 0.86 -17.85
C HIS A 267 -0.14 0.67 -18.40
N THR A 268 -1.14 0.51 -17.53
CA THR A 268 -2.54 0.33 -17.94
C THR A 268 -3.27 1.65 -18.25
N GLY A 269 -2.77 2.77 -17.71
CA GLY A 269 -3.43 4.07 -17.77
C GLY A 269 -4.59 4.22 -16.76
N TRP A 270 -4.85 3.22 -15.91
CA TRP A 270 -5.95 3.18 -14.95
C TRP A 270 -5.47 2.87 -13.53
N LEU A 271 -6.17 3.42 -12.54
CA LEU A 271 -5.88 3.23 -11.12
C LEU A 271 -7.18 2.84 -10.41
N GLU A 272 -7.21 1.65 -9.83
CA GLU A 272 -8.31 1.22 -8.99
C GLU A 272 -8.35 2.06 -7.71
N VAL A 273 -9.54 2.54 -7.33
CA VAL A 273 -9.73 3.42 -6.18
C VAL A 273 -10.73 2.90 -5.16
N LEU A 274 -11.72 2.13 -5.58
CA LEU A 274 -12.75 1.61 -4.68
C LEU A 274 -13.44 0.34 -5.19
N GLY A 275 -13.99 -0.42 -4.23
CA GLY A 275 -14.96 -1.48 -4.45
C GLY A 275 -16.35 -1.05 -3.97
N CYS A 276 -17.40 -1.52 -4.66
CA CYS A 276 -18.79 -1.19 -4.30
C CYS A 276 -19.79 -2.22 -4.83
N GLY A 277 -21.05 -2.13 -4.40
CA GLY A 277 -22.11 -2.99 -4.91
C GLY A 277 -23.42 -2.79 -4.20
N MET A 278 -24.45 -3.49 -4.68
CA MET A 278 -25.69 -3.62 -3.95
C MET A 278 -25.49 -4.60 -2.79
N VAL A 279 -25.97 -4.26 -1.61
CA VAL A 279 -25.82 -5.13 -0.44
C VAL A 279 -26.55 -6.46 -0.68
N ASN A 280 -25.84 -7.57 -0.44
CA ASN A 280 -26.41 -8.91 -0.60
C ASN A 280 -27.51 -9.15 0.42
N ASN A 281 -28.62 -9.81 0.02
CA ASN A 281 -29.74 -10.09 0.89
C ASN A 281 -29.36 -10.89 2.14
N THR A 282 -28.36 -11.77 2.06
CA THR A 282 -27.86 -12.53 3.22
C THR A 282 -27.34 -11.64 4.34
N VAL A 283 -26.80 -10.45 4.02
CA VAL A 283 -26.36 -9.48 5.03
C VAL A 283 -27.56 -8.91 5.76
N PHE A 284 -28.64 -8.58 5.04
CA PHE A 284 -29.89 -8.10 5.65
C PHE A 284 -30.58 -9.19 6.50
N GLU A 285 -30.62 -10.42 6.00
CA GLU A 285 -31.17 -11.59 6.72
C GLU A 285 -30.42 -11.85 8.04
N ALA A 286 -29.06 -11.70 8.03
CA ALA A 286 -28.25 -11.92 9.23
C ALA A 286 -28.59 -10.95 10.38
N ILE A 287 -29.16 -9.79 10.08
CA ILE A 287 -29.55 -8.77 11.06
C ILE A 287 -31.09 -8.65 11.22
N GLY A 288 -31.87 -9.50 10.55
CA GLY A 288 -33.31 -9.52 10.65
C GLY A 288 -34.07 -8.44 9.85
N TYR A 289 -33.44 -7.87 8.83
CA TYR A 289 -34.09 -6.92 7.93
C TYR A 289 -34.81 -7.63 6.80
N GLU A 290 -36.08 -7.22 6.56
CA GLU A 290 -36.88 -7.70 5.46
C GLU A 290 -37.35 -6.54 4.57
N ASN A 291 -37.58 -6.84 3.29
CA ASN A 291 -38.13 -5.87 2.31
C ASN A 291 -37.33 -4.57 2.17
N VAL A 292 -35.99 -4.68 2.25
CA VAL A 292 -35.05 -3.57 2.07
C VAL A 292 -34.17 -3.77 0.82
N SER A 293 -33.57 -2.70 0.37
CA SER A 293 -32.51 -2.68 -0.60
C SER A 293 -31.48 -1.63 -0.20
N GLY A 294 -30.22 -1.85 -0.55
CA GLY A 294 -29.16 -0.92 -0.20
C GLY A 294 -27.95 -1.09 -1.08
N PHE A 295 -27.04 -0.15 -0.98
CA PHE A 295 -25.72 -0.25 -1.58
C PHE A 295 -24.63 0.09 -0.56
N ALA A 296 -23.44 -0.46 -0.78
CA ALA A 296 -22.26 -0.14 -0.01
C ALA A 296 -21.07 0.13 -0.94
N PHE A 297 -20.10 0.88 -0.43
CA PHE A 297 -18.82 1.14 -1.09
C PHE A 297 -17.70 1.24 -0.05
N GLY A 298 -16.47 0.94 -0.46
CA GLY A 298 -15.30 1.02 0.41
C GLY A 298 -14.05 1.41 -0.34
N MET A 299 -13.19 2.24 0.29
CA MET A 299 -11.94 2.70 -0.28
C MET A 299 -10.89 2.94 0.80
N GLY A 300 -9.59 2.75 0.44
CA GLY A 300 -8.46 3.06 1.31
C GLY A 300 -8.16 4.55 1.30
N ILE A 301 -8.08 5.18 2.48
CA ILE A 301 -7.81 6.62 2.61
C ILE A 301 -6.39 6.95 2.18
N GLU A 302 -5.43 6.09 2.53
CA GLU A 302 -4.03 6.24 2.09
C GLU A 302 -3.92 6.22 0.57
N ARG A 303 -4.68 5.34 -0.10
CA ARG A 303 -4.68 5.27 -1.56
C ARG A 303 -5.13 6.59 -2.18
N LEU A 304 -6.20 7.17 -1.65
CA LEU A 304 -6.69 8.49 -2.09
C LEU A 304 -5.66 9.59 -1.81
N ALA A 305 -5.07 9.61 -0.61
CA ALA A 305 -4.04 10.57 -0.22
C ALA A 305 -2.79 10.46 -1.10
N MET A 306 -2.29 9.23 -1.35
CA MET A 306 -1.15 8.99 -2.23
C MET A 306 -1.38 9.56 -3.63
N LEU A 307 -2.57 9.33 -4.20
CA LEU A 307 -2.92 9.80 -5.54
C LEU A 307 -3.05 11.32 -5.59
N THR A 308 -3.58 11.94 -4.54
CA THR A 308 -3.79 13.39 -4.48
C THR A 308 -2.50 14.14 -4.18
N CYS A 309 -1.71 13.64 -3.23
CA CYS A 309 -0.46 14.28 -2.78
C CYS A 309 0.77 13.81 -3.57
N GLN A 310 0.59 12.90 -4.56
CA GLN A 310 1.65 12.33 -5.38
C GLN A 310 2.76 11.62 -4.58
N ILE A 311 2.37 10.97 -3.49
CA ILE A 311 3.26 10.19 -2.63
C ILE A 311 3.38 8.76 -3.19
N ASN A 312 4.62 8.28 -3.35
CA ASN A 312 4.89 6.96 -3.93
C ASN A 312 5.10 5.85 -2.88
N ASP A 313 5.26 6.22 -1.62
CA ASP A 313 5.53 5.29 -0.52
C ASP A 313 4.52 5.54 0.61
N LEU A 314 3.66 4.55 0.87
CA LEU A 314 2.62 4.60 1.88
C LEU A 314 3.19 4.78 3.30
N ARG A 315 4.41 4.27 3.57
CA ARG A 315 5.06 4.36 4.87
C ARG A 315 5.35 5.81 5.29
N SER A 316 5.50 6.72 4.32
CA SER A 316 5.70 8.14 4.59
C SER A 316 4.57 8.80 5.38
N PHE A 317 3.36 8.21 5.37
CA PHE A 317 2.25 8.70 6.21
C PHE A 317 2.38 8.31 7.68
N PHE A 318 3.18 7.30 8.00
CA PHE A 318 3.34 6.76 9.34
C PHE A 318 4.72 7.03 9.94
N GLU A 319 5.66 7.48 9.11
CA GLU A 319 6.97 7.97 9.56
C GLU A 319 6.81 9.41 10.07
N THR A 320 7.37 9.68 11.26
CA THR A 320 7.30 11.01 11.90
C THR A 320 8.35 11.99 11.36
N ASP A 321 8.63 11.98 10.07
CA ASP A 321 9.57 12.91 9.46
C ASP A 321 8.88 14.25 9.15
N LEU A 322 9.22 15.27 9.93
CA LEU A 322 8.66 16.62 9.78
C LEU A 322 8.89 17.22 8.40
N ARG A 323 9.98 16.86 7.70
CA ARG A 323 10.27 17.33 6.34
C ARG A 323 9.21 16.87 5.34
N VAL A 324 8.66 15.67 5.56
CA VAL A 324 7.55 15.14 4.74
C VAL A 324 6.29 15.96 5.01
N LEU A 325 5.99 16.26 6.28
CA LEU A 325 4.81 17.05 6.65
C LEU A 325 4.91 18.52 6.20
N GLU A 326 6.11 19.08 6.16
CA GLU A 326 6.34 20.46 5.68
C GLU A 326 6.19 20.60 4.16
N SER A 327 6.16 19.51 3.43
CA SER A 327 5.98 19.52 1.96
C SER A 327 4.51 19.61 1.52
N PHE A 328 3.58 19.58 2.48
CA PHE A 328 2.11 19.68 2.25
C PHE A 328 1.48 20.99 2.82
#